data_59b58ddf17e70d7226e5e7870ae09da4
#
_entry.id   59b58ddf17e70d7226e5e7870ae09da4
#
_cell.length_a   1.000
_cell.length_b   1.000
_cell.length_c   1.000
_cell.angle_alpha   90.00
_cell.angle_beta   90.00
_cell.angle_gamma   90.00
#
_symmetry.space_group_name_H-M   'P 1'
#
loop_
_entity.id
_entity.type
_entity.pdbx_description
1 polymer ?
#
loop_
_entity_poly.entity_id
_entity_poly.type
_entity_poly.pdbx_seq_one_letter_code
_entity_poly.pdbx_strand_id
1 'polypeptide(L)'
;VANPDDEEAFKRIINYPARGIGATTVTKIADCAHQNQASFWEVIGNVEHYGLNVNKGTQTKLENFRLLISSFIDRSHTLDVYELGDAIIRESRISEDIMSGKNADDLARQENLEEFLSGMQTFVAGRQEEGRMDEAYLTDYLQDVALLTDADSEGEKDEPRVSLMTIHAAKGLEFATVFVVGLEENIFPSPLAAISVRELEEERRLLYVAITRAEKHCILTNAKNRFRYGKMEFDNPSRFIDEIDASLIEG
;
A
#
# COMPACT_ATOMS: atom_id res chain seq x y z
N VAL A 1 -12.93 -1.94 9.23
CA VAL A 1 -14.17 -1.39 8.64
C VAL A 1 -14.97 -2.53 8.01
N ALA A 2 -14.42 -3.25 7.03
CA ALA A 2 -15.11 -4.35 6.34
C ALA A 2 -15.41 -5.55 7.28
N ASN A 3 -14.53 -5.84 8.21
CA ASN A 3 -14.73 -6.87 9.22
C ASN A 3 -14.31 -6.34 10.60
N PRO A 4 -15.26 -5.88 11.44
CA PRO A 4 -14.95 -5.39 12.78
C PRO A 4 -14.44 -6.48 13.75
N ASP A 5 -14.72 -7.75 13.48
CA ASP A 5 -14.34 -8.86 14.32
C ASP A 5 -12.95 -9.45 14.02
N ASP A 6 -12.22 -8.84 13.06
CA ASP A 6 -10.82 -9.17 12.81
C ASP A 6 -9.92 -8.65 13.93
N GLU A 7 -9.59 -9.54 14.86
CA GLU A 7 -8.77 -9.22 16.04
C GLU A 7 -7.34 -8.81 15.69
N GLU A 8 -6.76 -9.37 14.63
CA GLU A 8 -5.39 -9.03 14.23
C GLU A 8 -5.34 -7.64 13.59
N ALA A 9 -6.30 -7.28 12.74
CA ALA A 9 -6.46 -5.94 12.24
C ALA A 9 -6.75 -4.94 13.38
N PHE A 10 -7.63 -5.31 14.33
CA PHE A 10 -7.95 -4.50 15.50
C PHE A 10 -6.69 -4.17 16.32
N LYS A 11 -5.85 -5.16 16.66
CA LYS A 11 -4.61 -4.98 17.42
C LYS A 11 -3.65 -4.01 16.72
N ARG A 12 -3.57 -4.08 15.38
CA ARG A 12 -2.71 -3.20 14.59
C ARG A 12 -3.16 -1.74 14.61
N ILE A 13 -4.47 -1.49 14.57
CA ILE A 13 -4.99 -0.13 14.37
C ILE A 13 -5.41 0.58 15.65
N ILE A 14 -5.69 -0.13 16.76
CA ILE A 14 -6.27 0.48 17.96
C ILE A 14 -5.42 1.62 18.54
N ASN A 15 -4.10 1.53 18.43
CA ASN A 15 -3.16 2.56 18.90
C ASN A 15 -2.25 3.12 17.79
N TYR A 16 -2.62 2.97 16.53
CA TYR A 16 -1.93 3.59 15.40
C TYR A 16 -2.91 4.41 14.53
N PRO A 17 -2.64 5.71 14.34
CA PRO A 17 -1.69 6.57 15.08
C PRO A 17 -1.93 6.59 16.59
N ALA A 18 -0.94 7.05 17.36
CA ALA A 18 -0.94 6.94 18.81
C ALA A 18 -2.20 7.56 19.46
N ARG A 19 -3.02 6.72 20.13
CA ARG A 19 -4.25 7.12 20.85
C ARG A 19 -4.14 6.98 22.37
N GLY A 20 -2.94 6.58 22.84
CA GLY A 20 -2.69 6.33 24.26
C GLY A 20 -3.42 5.10 24.80
N ILE A 21 -3.65 4.10 23.94
CA ILE A 21 -4.18 2.78 24.29
C ILE A 21 -3.00 1.81 24.22
N GLY A 22 -2.38 1.55 25.36
CA GLY A 22 -1.17 0.73 25.45
C GLY A 22 -1.43 -0.78 25.39
N ALA A 23 -0.34 -1.56 25.23
CA ALA A 23 -0.38 -3.02 25.13
C ALA A 23 -1.12 -3.69 26.32
N THR A 24 -0.93 -3.16 27.53
CA THR A 24 -1.65 -3.68 28.74
C THR A 24 -3.17 -3.58 28.59
N THR A 25 -3.68 -2.53 27.95
CA THR A 25 -5.12 -2.38 27.68
C THR A 25 -5.57 -3.41 26.65
N VAL A 26 -4.79 -3.61 25.58
CA VAL A 26 -5.09 -4.62 24.55
C VAL A 26 -5.12 -6.02 25.15
N THR A 27 -4.17 -6.37 26.04
CA THR A 27 -4.19 -7.64 26.76
C THR A 27 -5.47 -7.79 27.60
N LYS A 28 -5.89 -6.75 28.33
CA LYS A 28 -7.14 -6.81 29.11
C LYS A 28 -8.37 -6.99 28.24
N ILE A 29 -8.41 -6.38 27.05
CA ILE A 29 -9.49 -6.58 26.07
C ILE A 29 -9.49 -8.05 25.61
N ALA A 30 -8.33 -8.60 25.27
CA ALA A 30 -8.20 -9.99 24.82
C ALA A 30 -8.65 -10.99 25.89
N ASP A 31 -8.20 -10.80 27.14
CA ASP A 31 -8.60 -11.66 28.27
C ASP A 31 -10.11 -11.60 28.52
N CYS A 32 -10.67 -10.38 28.46
CA CYS A 32 -12.11 -10.15 28.66
C CYS A 32 -12.93 -10.79 27.52
N ALA A 33 -12.50 -10.63 26.27
CA ALA A 33 -13.13 -11.22 25.10
C ALA A 33 -13.13 -12.75 25.17
N HIS A 34 -11.99 -13.34 25.51
CA HIS A 34 -11.87 -14.78 25.69
C HIS A 34 -12.79 -15.33 26.81
N GLN A 35 -12.85 -14.64 27.96
CA GLN A 35 -13.70 -15.05 29.09
C GLN A 35 -15.19 -15.01 28.76
N ASN A 36 -15.60 -14.07 27.92
CA ASN A 36 -17.00 -13.84 27.56
C ASN A 36 -17.39 -14.46 26.21
N GLN A 37 -16.46 -15.12 25.50
CA GLN A 37 -16.67 -15.65 24.14
C GLN A 37 -17.21 -14.56 23.17
N ALA A 38 -16.66 -13.36 23.29
CA ALA A 38 -17.03 -12.17 22.53
C ALA A 38 -15.85 -11.66 21.69
N SER A 39 -16.12 -10.91 20.63
CA SER A 39 -15.06 -10.24 19.86
C SER A 39 -14.50 -9.02 20.61
N PHE A 40 -13.31 -8.56 20.23
CA PHE A 40 -12.72 -7.33 20.77
C PHE A 40 -13.64 -6.12 20.53
N TRP A 41 -14.28 -6.10 19.37
CA TRP A 41 -15.21 -5.06 18.97
C TRP A 41 -16.45 -5.02 19.88
N GLU A 42 -17.01 -6.15 20.22
CA GLU A 42 -18.13 -6.25 21.16
C GLU A 42 -17.74 -5.80 22.55
N VAL A 43 -16.58 -6.24 23.06
CA VAL A 43 -16.08 -5.88 24.39
C VAL A 43 -15.91 -4.37 24.55
N ILE A 44 -15.28 -3.69 23.57
CA ILE A 44 -15.13 -2.23 23.63
C ILE A 44 -16.45 -1.50 23.37
N GLY A 45 -17.42 -2.19 22.79
CA GLY A 45 -18.77 -1.69 22.53
C GLY A 45 -19.63 -1.57 23.78
N ASN A 46 -19.37 -2.40 24.78
CA ASN A 46 -20.11 -2.38 26.05
C ASN A 46 -19.20 -2.80 27.21
N VAL A 47 -18.28 -1.90 27.56
CA VAL A 47 -17.23 -2.11 28.58
C VAL A 47 -17.80 -2.54 29.92
N GLU A 48 -18.94 -1.97 30.33
CA GLU A 48 -19.60 -2.28 31.60
C GLU A 48 -20.24 -3.69 31.59
N HIS A 49 -20.91 -4.03 30.51
CA HIS A 49 -21.57 -5.34 30.35
C HIS A 49 -20.56 -6.51 30.42
N TYR A 50 -19.43 -6.35 29.74
CA TYR A 50 -18.38 -7.37 29.71
C TYR A 50 -17.44 -7.31 30.93
N GLY A 51 -17.58 -6.29 31.78
CA GLY A 51 -16.75 -6.13 32.98
C GLY A 51 -15.27 -5.84 32.69
N LEU A 52 -14.98 -5.16 31.56
CA LEU A 52 -13.60 -4.78 31.20
C LEU A 52 -13.02 -3.79 32.24
N ASN A 53 -12.02 -4.26 32.99
CA ASN A 53 -11.41 -3.48 34.08
C ASN A 53 -10.38 -2.46 33.54
N VAL A 54 -10.86 -1.28 33.17
CA VAL A 54 -10.06 -0.12 32.73
C VAL A 54 -10.49 1.15 33.47
N ASN A 55 -9.57 2.11 33.60
CA ASN A 55 -9.93 3.41 34.18
C ASN A 55 -10.79 4.25 33.22
N LYS A 56 -11.47 5.26 33.75
CA LYS A 56 -12.38 6.12 33.01
C LYS A 56 -11.72 6.82 31.79
N GLY A 57 -10.46 7.24 31.94
CA GLY A 57 -9.72 7.85 30.82
C GLY A 57 -9.44 6.87 29.67
N THR A 58 -9.15 5.61 29.99
CA THR A 58 -8.99 4.55 28.99
C THR A 58 -10.33 4.20 28.35
N GLN A 59 -11.40 4.13 29.13
CA GLN A 59 -12.76 3.91 28.60
C GLN A 59 -13.15 4.97 27.56
N THR A 60 -12.92 6.26 27.84
CA THR A 60 -13.17 7.33 26.89
C THR A 60 -12.35 7.19 25.61
N LYS A 61 -11.08 6.75 25.69
CA LYS A 61 -10.25 6.50 24.50
C LYS A 61 -10.79 5.34 23.66
N LEU A 62 -11.23 4.25 24.27
CA LEU A 62 -11.84 3.12 23.60
C LEU A 62 -13.16 3.52 22.92
N GLU A 63 -13.99 4.32 23.60
CA GLU A 63 -15.22 4.86 23.04
C GLU A 63 -14.97 5.77 21.82
N ASN A 64 -14.00 6.68 21.91
CA ASN A 64 -13.62 7.54 20.78
C ASN A 64 -13.11 6.72 19.59
N PHE A 65 -12.30 5.69 19.84
CA PHE A 65 -11.85 4.79 18.78
C PHE A 65 -13.03 4.05 18.14
N ARG A 66 -13.95 3.54 18.96
CA ARG A 66 -15.15 2.86 18.47
C ARG A 66 -16.03 3.78 17.62
N LEU A 67 -16.30 5.00 18.08
CA LEU A 67 -17.09 5.99 17.35
C LEU A 67 -16.45 6.32 15.98
N LEU A 68 -15.12 6.47 15.94
CA LEU A 68 -14.39 6.72 14.71
C LEU A 68 -14.59 5.57 13.71
N ILE A 69 -14.36 4.32 14.12
CA ILE A 69 -14.51 3.16 13.24
C ILE A 69 -15.96 2.93 12.83
N SER A 70 -16.92 3.11 13.75
CA SER A 70 -18.35 3.01 13.43
C SER A 70 -18.77 4.03 12.36
N SER A 71 -18.26 5.26 12.43
CA SER A 71 -18.49 6.28 11.40
C SER A 71 -17.98 5.84 10.01
N PHE A 72 -16.87 5.13 9.94
CA PHE A 72 -16.38 4.59 8.66
C PHE A 72 -17.24 3.41 8.19
N ILE A 73 -17.67 2.54 9.09
CA ILE A 73 -18.57 1.42 8.77
C ILE A 73 -19.88 1.96 8.18
N ASP A 74 -20.49 2.96 8.81
CA ASP A 74 -21.74 3.56 8.33
C ASP A 74 -21.57 4.17 6.93
N ARG A 75 -20.45 4.85 6.69
CA ARG A 75 -20.15 5.48 5.40
C ARG A 75 -19.71 4.50 4.32
N SER A 76 -19.24 3.30 4.66
CA SER A 76 -18.80 2.30 3.70
C SER A 76 -19.91 1.79 2.79
N HIS A 77 -21.17 2.04 3.14
CA HIS A 77 -22.33 1.70 2.34
C HIS A 77 -22.78 2.81 1.38
N THR A 78 -22.16 3.99 1.44
CA THR A 78 -22.58 5.17 0.67
C THR A 78 -21.46 5.84 -0.08
N LEU A 79 -20.24 5.80 0.44
CA LEU A 79 -19.05 6.34 -0.20
C LEU A 79 -18.37 5.25 -1.04
N ASP A 80 -17.85 5.62 -2.20
CA ASP A 80 -16.97 4.74 -2.95
C ASP A 80 -15.65 4.49 -2.19
N VAL A 81 -14.86 3.53 -2.65
CA VAL A 81 -13.63 3.12 -1.94
C VAL A 81 -12.59 4.23 -1.85
N TYR A 82 -12.51 5.11 -2.86
CA TYR A 82 -11.57 6.25 -2.85
C TYR A 82 -11.99 7.30 -1.84
N GLU A 83 -13.26 7.72 -1.85
CA GLU A 83 -13.81 8.70 -0.91
C GLU A 83 -13.71 8.19 0.54
N LEU A 84 -14.04 6.92 0.76
CA LEU A 84 -13.93 6.29 2.08
C LEU A 84 -12.46 6.16 2.51
N GLY A 85 -11.57 5.76 1.62
CA GLY A 85 -10.13 5.62 1.89
C GLY A 85 -9.49 6.95 2.28
N ASP A 86 -9.79 8.01 1.55
CA ASP A 86 -9.34 9.38 1.85
C ASP A 86 -9.87 9.85 3.22
N ALA A 87 -11.16 9.60 3.50
CA ALA A 87 -11.77 9.92 4.79
C ALA A 87 -11.10 9.14 5.95
N ILE A 88 -10.85 7.84 5.78
CA ILE A 88 -10.15 7.02 6.78
C ILE A 88 -8.75 7.59 7.06
N ILE A 89 -7.98 7.90 6.04
CA ILE A 89 -6.60 8.38 6.16
C ILE A 89 -6.54 9.72 6.88
N ARG A 90 -7.45 10.65 6.57
CA ARG A 90 -7.49 11.98 7.19
C ARG A 90 -8.05 11.95 8.62
N GLU A 91 -9.22 11.36 8.82
CA GLU A 91 -9.91 11.42 10.11
C GLU A 91 -9.27 10.52 11.17
N SER A 92 -8.60 9.42 10.74
CA SER A 92 -7.78 8.61 11.66
C SER A 92 -6.46 9.28 12.02
N ARG A 93 -6.07 10.36 11.32
CA ARG A 93 -4.80 11.11 11.45
C ARG A 93 -3.58 10.34 10.96
N ILE A 94 -3.75 9.32 10.13
CA ILE A 94 -2.65 8.59 9.49
C ILE A 94 -1.82 9.55 8.60
N SER A 95 -2.49 10.43 7.84
CA SER A 95 -1.81 11.43 7.01
C SER A 95 -0.93 12.36 7.84
N GLU A 96 -1.40 12.85 9.00
CA GLU A 96 -0.62 13.72 9.88
C GLU A 96 0.62 13.00 10.42
N ASP A 97 0.47 11.73 10.83
CA ASP A 97 1.56 10.91 11.36
C ASP A 97 2.65 10.68 10.30
N ILE A 98 2.25 10.27 9.09
CA ILE A 98 3.16 10.00 7.97
C ILE A 98 3.81 11.30 7.46
N MET A 99 3.06 12.39 7.31
CA MET A 99 3.57 13.67 6.79
C MET A 99 4.42 14.44 7.79
N SER A 100 4.43 14.08 9.06
CA SER A 100 5.29 14.71 10.08
C SER A 100 6.76 14.32 9.94
N GLY A 101 7.07 13.19 9.33
CA GLY A 101 8.42 12.70 9.12
C GLY A 101 9.12 13.36 7.93
N LYS A 102 10.46 13.40 7.99
CA LYS A 102 11.31 14.08 6.99
C LYS A 102 12.52 13.25 6.53
N ASN A 103 12.67 12.04 7.04
CA ASN A 103 13.71 11.13 6.60
C ASN A 103 13.31 10.37 5.33
N ALA A 104 14.22 9.62 4.72
CA ALA A 104 13.96 8.88 3.48
C ALA A 104 12.83 7.85 3.64
N ASP A 105 12.76 7.15 4.78
CA ASP A 105 11.72 6.17 5.05
C ASP A 105 10.33 6.83 5.18
N ASP A 106 10.27 8.02 5.76
CA ASP A 106 9.01 8.77 5.90
C ASP A 106 8.52 9.26 4.53
N LEU A 107 9.42 9.72 3.67
CA LEU A 107 9.08 10.12 2.30
C LEU A 107 8.57 8.93 1.49
N ALA A 108 9.21 7.76 1.59
CA ALA A 108 8.73 6.55 0.95
C ALA A 108 7.33 6.13 1.43
N ARG A 109 7.01 6.31 2.73
CA ARG A 109 5.67 6.08 3.27
C ARG A 109 4.63 7.08 2.71
N GLN A 110 5.04 8.34 2.49
CA GLN A 110 4.18 9.34 1.87
C GLN A 110 3.84 8.95 0.42
N GLU A 111 4.86 8.58 -0.36
CA GLU A 111 4.69 8.10 -1.73
C GLU A 111 3.80 6.85 -1.79
N ASN A 112 4.01 5.87 -0.91
CA ASN A 112 3.18 4.68 -0.83
C ASN A 112 1.71 5.01 -0.48
N LEU A 113 1.46 6.01 0.36
CA LEU A 113 0.11 6.42 0.71
C LEU A 113 -0.60 7.08 -0.48
N GLU A 114 0.11 7.92 -1.23
CA GLU A 114 -0.40 8.56 -2.45
C GLU A 114 -0.69 7.53 -3.53
N GLU A 115 0.21 6.56 -3.73
CA GLU A 115 0.04 5.45 -4.67
C GLU A 115 -1.15 4.58 -4.30
N PHE A 116 -1.33 4.29 -3.02
CA PHE A 116 -2.49 3.53 -2.51
C PHE A 116 -3.81 4.24 -2.82
N LEU A 117 -3.90 5.56 -2.58
CA LEU A 117 -5.07 6.34 -2.94
C LEU A 117 -5.29 6.42 -4.45
N SER A 118 -4.22 6.54 -5.23
CA SER A 118 -4.28 6.52 -6.70
C SER A 118 -4.81 5.19 -7.22
N GLY A 119 -4.42 4.07 -6.62
CA GLY A 119 -4.95 2.74 -6.94
C GLY A 119 -6.46 2.64 -6.70
N MET A 120 -6.95 3.15 -5.56
CA MET A 120 -8.39 3.21 -5.27
C MET A 120 -9.13 4.09 -6.28
N GLN A 121 -8.57 5.25 -6.64
CA GLN A 121 -9.16 6.16 -7.62
C GLN A 121 -9.26 5.50 -9.01
N THR A 122 -8.22 4.78 -9.42
CA THR A 122 -8.20 4.04 -10.69
C THR A 122 -9.25 2.94 -10.70
N PHE A 123 -9.43 2.21 -9.60
CA PHE A 123 -10.48 1.21 -9.47
C PHE A 123 -11.87 1.82 -9.63
N VAL A 124 -12.17 2.94 -8.96
CA VAL A 124 -13.45 3.65 -9.07
C VAL A 124 -13.67 4.13 -10.51
N ALA A 125 -12.66 4.73 -11.14
CA ALA A 125 -12.75 5.19 -12.52
C ALA A 125 -13.05 4.04 -13.49
N GLY A 126 -12.42 2.87 -13.33
CA GLY A 126 -12.71 1.67 -14.11
C GLY A 126 -14.15 1.19 -13.95
N ARG A 127 -14.66 1.14 -12.70
CA ARG A 127 -16.07 0.79 -12.44
C ARG A 127 -17.05 1.80 -13.05
N GLN A 128 -16.70 3.08 -13.04
CA GLN A 128 -17.49 4.13 -13.67
C GLN A 128 -17.55 3.97 -15.20
N GLU A 129 -16.43 3.70 -15.85
CA GLU A 129 -16.34 3.47 -17.29
C GLU A 129 -17.17 2.23 -17.71
N GLU A 130 -17.19 1.19 -16.87
CA GLU A 130 -17.99 -0.02 -17.07
C GLU A 130 -19.47 0.16 -16.72
N GLY A 131 -19.87 1.29 -16.15
CA GLY A 131 -21.23 1.54 -15.68
C GLY A 131 -21.62 0.75 -14.41
N ARG A 132 -20.64 0.33 -13.61
CA ARG A 132 -20.77 -0.55 -12.42
C ARG A 132 -20.44 0.18 -11.12
N MET A 133 -20.98 1.40 -10.94
CA MET A 133 -20.72 2.18 -9.73
C MET A 133 -21.27 1.55 -8.44
N ASP A 134 -22.22 0.63 -8.54
CA ASP A 134 -22.73 -0.20 -7.44
C ASP A 134 -21.73 -1.27 -6.96
N GLU A 135 -20.60 -1.44 -7.67
CA GLU A 135 -19.49 -2.33 -7.32
C GLU A 135 -18.19 -1.53 -7.08
N ALA A 136 -18.27 -0.29 -6.62
CA ALA A 136 -17.13 0.58 -6.36
C ALA A 136 -16.85 0.79 -4.84
N TYR A 137 -17.44 -0.04 -3.99
CA TYR A 137 -17.31 0.07 -2.53
C TYR A 137 -16.07 -0.65 -1.99
N LEU A 138 -15.79 -0.43 -0.69
CA LEU A 138 -14.63 -1.01 -0.02
C LEU A 138 -14.60 -2.56 -0.11
N THR A 139 -15.74 -3.21 0.00
CA THR A 139 -15.84 -4.68 -0.07
C THR A 139 -15.44 -5.21 -1.44
N ASP A 140 -15.85 -4.53 -2.50
CA ASP A 140 -15.57 -4.92 -3.88
C ASP A 140 -14.08 -4.75 -4.19
N TYR A 141 -13.49 -3.62 -3.75
CA TYR A 141 -12.06 -3.36 -3.87
C TYR A 141 -11.22 -4.42 -3.14
N LEU A 142 -11.61 -4.79 -1.90
CA LEU A 142 -10.89 -5.81 -1.14
C LEU A 142 -10.99 -7.20 -1.79
N GLN A 143 -12.12 -7.54 -2.42
CA GLN A 143 -12.26 -8.77 -3.19
C GLN A 143 -11.36 -8.77 -4.43
N ASP A 144 -11.32 -7.66 -5.16
CA ASP A 144 -10.46 -7.51 -6.34
C ASP A 144 -8.98 -7.68 -5.97
N VAL A 145 -8.52 -7.03 -4.91
CA VAL A 145 -7.16 -7.17 -4.37
C VAL A 145 -6.86 -8.60 -3.93
N ALA A 146 -7.80 -9.27 -3.27
CA ALA A 146 -7.63 -10.67 -2.82
C ALA A 146 -7.48 -11.62 -4.02
N LEU A 147 -8.31 -11.45 -5.06
CA LEU A 147 -8.22 -12.25 -6.29
C LEU A 147 -6.89 -12.06 -7.02
N LEU A 148 -6.35 -10.83 -7.07
CA LEU A 148 -5.03 -10.58 -7.65
C LEU A 148 -3.93 -11.30 -6.87
N THR A 149 -4.00 -11.29 -5.55
CA THR A 149 -3.00 -11.94 -4.67
C THR A 149 -3.05 -13.47 -4.80
N ASP A 150 -4.24 -14.04 -4.90
CA ASP A 150 -4.43 -15.49 -5.06
C ASP A 150 -3.97 -15.97 -6.46
N ALA A 151 -4.25 -15.20 -7.51
CA ALA A 151 -3.76 -15.48 -8.86
C ALA A 151 -2.23 -15.52 -8.95
N ASP A 152 -1.53 -14.71 -8.13
CA ASP A 152 -0.07 -14.75 -8.02
C ASP A 152 0.43 -16.02 -7.30
N SER A 153 -0.36 -16.62 -6.43
CA SER A 153 0.01 -17.77 -5.60
C SER A 153 -0.33 -19.14 -6.22
N GLU A 154 -1.38 -19.23 -7.03
CA GLU A 154 -1.91 -20.48 -7.58
C GLU A 154 -1.41 -20.84 -9.00
N GLY A 155 -0.54 -20.02 -9.61
CA GLY A 155 -0.06 -20.26 -10.96
C GLY A 155 0.62 -21.62 -11.12
N GLU A 156 0.02 -22.53 -11.90
CA GLU A 156 0.67 -23.77 -12.34
C GLU A 156 2.02 -23.46 -12.97
N LYS A 157 3.08 -24.13 -12.51
CA LYS A 157 4.49 -23.83 -12.85
C LYS A 157 4.85 -24.01 -14.34
N ASP A 158 3.98 -24.57 -15.15
CA ASP A 158 4.25 -24.95 -16.53
C ASP A 158 3.52 -24.12 -17.60
N GLU A 159 2.69 -23.15 -17.24
CA GLU A 159 2.06 -22.27 -18.25
C GLU A 159 2.97 -21.12 -18.66
N PRO A 160 3.01 -20.77 -19.97
CA PRO A 160 3.72 -19.59 -20.46
C PRO A 160 3.14 -18.32 -19.82
N ARG A 161 3.93 -17.63 -19.02
CA ARG A 161 3.50 -16.42 -18.31
C ARG A 161 4.55 -15.32 -18.31
N VAL A 162 4.09 -14.08 -18.20
CA VAL A 162 4.94 -12.92 -17.92
C VAL A 162 4.98 -12.71 -16.42
N SER A 163 6.18 -12.70 -15.85
CA SER A 163 6.38 -12.41 -14.42
C SER A 163 6.70 -10.94 -14.23
N LEU A 164 5.91 -10.26 -13.39
CA LEU A 164 6.16 -8.89 -12.96
C LEU A 164 6.79 -8.90 -11.57
N MET A 165 7.94 -8.24 -11.42
CA MET A 165 8.67 -8.25 -10.16
C MET A 165 9.55 -7.02 -10.00
N THR A 166 9.99 -6.74 -8.77
CA THR A 166 11.00 -5.72 -8.53
C THR A 166 12.39 -6.22 -8.94
N ILE A 167 13.32 -5.31 -9.23
CA ILE A 167 14.72 -5.67 -9.52
C ILE A 167 15.35 -6.43 -8.34
N HIS A 168 15.00 -6.08 -7.10
CA HIS A 168 15.47 -6.79 -5.92
C HIS A 168 14.98 -8.23 -5.87
N ALA A 169 13.72 -8.48 -6.22
CA ALA A 169 13.16 -9.82 -6.29
C ALA A 169 13.77 -10.67 -7.42
N ALA A 170 14.25 -10.02 -8.48
CA ALA A 170 14.89 -10.69 -9.62
C ALA A 170 16.33 -11.15 -9.32
N LYS A 171 16.92 -10.74 -8.19
CA LYS A 171 18.30 -11.12 -7.85
C LYS A 171 18.45 -12.63 -7.69
N GLY A 172 19.33 -13.22 -8.50
CA GLY A 172 19.58 -14.67 -8.50
C GLY A 172 18.68 -15.47 -9.45
N LEU A 173 17.70 -14.83 -10.09
CA LEU A 173 16.87 -15.43 -11.13
C LEU A 173 17.46 -15.08 -12.50
N GLU A 174 17.11 -15.85 -13.53
CA GLU A 174 17.50 -15.62 -14.93
C GLU A 174 16.30 -15.88 -15.84
N PHE A 175 16.16 -15.07 -16.90
CA PHE A 175 15.04 -15.14 -17.83
C PHE A 175 15.53 -15.00 -19.28
N ALA A 176 14.93 -15.71 -20.19
CA ALA A 176 15.29 -15.62 -21.62
C ALA A 176 15.13 -14.19 -22.16
N THR A 177 14.11 -13.47 -21.71
CA THR A 177 13.83 -12.08 -22.09
C THR A 177 13.45 -11.27 -20.86
N VAL A 178 14.03 -10.09 -20.69
CA VAL A 178 13.74 -9.15 -19.61
C VAL A 178 13.34 -7.82 -20.20
N PHE A 179 12.22 -7.28 -19.73
CA PHE A 179 11.81 -5.90 -19.96
C PHE A 179 12.12 -5.08 -18.70
N VAL A 180 13.01 -4.11 -18.81
CA VAL A 180 13.25 -3.13 -17.76
C VAL A 180 12.40 -1.92 -18.07
N VAL A 181 11.36 -1.70 -17.28
CA VAL A 181 10.37 -0.63 -17.52
C VAL A 181 10.58 0.55 -16.58
N GLY A 182 10.13 1.74 -16.98
CA GLY A 182 10.21 2.92 -16.13
C GLY A 182 11.61 3.53 -16.05
N LEU A 183 12.43 3.42 -17.09
CA LEU A 183 13.75 4.05 -17.16
C LEU A 183 13.61 5.53 -17.49
N GLU A 184 13.10 6.29 -16.54
CA GLU A 184 12.80 7.73 -16.61
C GLU A 184 13.41 8.44 -15.41
N GLU A 185 13.88 9.67 -15.59
CA GLU A 185 14.22 10.54 -14.46
C GLU A 185 13.02 10.65 -13.53
N ASN A 186 13.24 10.75 -12.21
CA ASN A 186 12.22 10.77 -11.16
C ASN A 186 11.47 9.43 -10.94
N ILE A 187 11.80 8.38 -11.69
CA ILE A 187 11.35 7.01 -11.44
C ILE A 187 12.57 6.12 -11.16
N PHE A 188 13.51 6.06 -12.11
CA PHE A 188 14.73 5.31 -11.98
C PHE A 188 15.88 6.02 -12.73
N PRO A 189 16.69 6.85 -12.02
CA PRO A 189 16.78 6.98 -10.56
C PRO A 189 15.59 7.71 -9.93
N SER A 190 15.27 7.30 -8.69
CA SER A 190 14.27 7.99 -7.88
C SER A 190 14.74 9.40 -7.50
N PRO A 191 13.83 10.37 -7.23
CA PRO A 191 14.20 11.72 -6.81
C PRO A 191 15.09 11.73 -5.57
N LEU A 192 14.86 10.80 -4.65
CA LEU A 192 15.64 10.66 -3.41
C LEU A 192 17.06 10.17 -3.68
N ALA A 193 17.22 9.18 -4.53
CA ALA A 193 18.54 8.67 -4.92
C ALA A 193 19.34 9.70 -5.71
N ALA A 194 18.68 10.53 -6.52
CA ALA A 194 19.34 11.58 -7.32
C ALA A 194 20.02 12.67 -6.46
N ILE A 195 19.66 12.82 -5.18
CA ILE A 195 20.26 13.79 -4.26
C ILE A 195 21.59 13.31 -3.66
N SER A 196 21.81 12.00 -3.56
CA SER A 196 22.96 11.39 -2.91
C SER A 196 23.78 10.56 -3.90
N VAL A 197 25.08 10.90 -4.02
CA VAL A 197 25.99 10.12 -4.89
C VAL A 197 25.99 8.65 -4.52
N ARG A 198 25.93 8.32 -3.23
CA ARG A 198 25.93 6.94 -2.75
C ARG A 198 24.68 6.19 -3.18
N GLU A 199 23.51 6.81 -3.03
CA GLU A 199 22.23 6.21 -3.38
C GLU A 199 22.07 6.09 -4.90
N LEU A 200 22.57 7.09 -5.65
CA LEU A 200 22.60 7.02 -7.11
C LEU A 200 23.47 5.83 -7.60
N GLU A 201 24.61 5.57 -6.94
CA GLU A 201 25.45 4.42 -7.24
C GLU A 201 24.74 3.08 -6.92
N GLU A 202 23.95 3.01 -5.86
CA GLU A 202 23.18 1.82 -5.54
C GLU A 202 22.08 1.57 -6.61
N GLU A 203 21.37 2.59 -7.05
CA GLU A 203 20.39 2.43 -8.14
C GLU A 203 21.06 2.06 -9.47
N ARG A 204 22.24 2.59 -9.76
CA ARG A 204 23.03 2.16 -10.93
C ARG A 204 23.39 0.66 -10.85
N ARG A 205 23.73 0.15 -9.65
CA ARG A 205 23.97 -1.27 -9.42
C ARG A 205 22.69 -2.10 -9.59
N LEU A 206 21.54 -1.55 -9.21
CA LEU A 206 20.26 -2.22 -9.46
C LEU A 206 19.98 -2.34 -10.96
N LEU A 207 20.25 -1.31 -11.78
CA LEU A 207 20.14 -1.42 -13.23
C LEU A 207 21.05 -2.50 -13.78
N TYR A 208 22.30 -2.56 -13.31
CA TYR A 208 23.22 -3.63 -13.69
C TYR A 208 22.64 -5.02 -13.34
N VAL A 209 22.07 -5.17 -12.15
CA VAL A 209 21.38 -6.40 -11.76
C VAL A 209 20.24 -6.70 -12.72
N ALA A 210 19.37 -5.75 -13.05
CA ALA A 210 18.24 -5.95 -13.94
C ALA A 210 18.69 -6.43 -15.33
N ILE A 211 19.66 -5.75 -15.94
CA ILE A 211 20.19 -6.11 -17.26
C ILE A 211 20.79 -7.52 -17.25
N THR A 212 21.54 -7.85 -16.20
CA THR A 212 22.20 -9.17 -16.11
C THR A 212 21.25 -10.33 -15.78
N ARG A 213 19.96 -10.08 -15.60
CA ARG A 213 18.94 -11.15 -15.50
C ARG A 213 18.52 -11.69 -16.86
N ALA A 214 18.86 -11.00 -17.95
CA ALA A 214 18.52 -11.43 -19.29
C ALA A 214 19.57 -12.43 -19.83
N GLU A 215 19.11 -13.60 -20.22
CA GLU A 215 19.96 -14.59 -20.90
C GLU A 215 20.16 -14.27 -22.38
N LYS A 216 19.11 -13.73 -23.05
CA LYS A 216 19.12 -13.51 -24.51
C LYS A 216 18.76 -12.08 -24.90
N HIS A 217 17.66 -11.54 -24.36
CA HIS A 217 17.14 -10.25 -24.76
C HIS A 217 16.88 -9.39 -23.53
N CYS A 218 17.43 -8.17 -23.52
CA CYS A 218 17.13 -7.15 -22.55
C CYS A 218 16.52 -5.96 -23.28
N ILE A 219 15.29 -5.61 -22.93
CA ILE A 219 14.55 -4.49 -23.54
C ILE A 219 14.39 -3.40 -22.50
N LEU A 220 14.98 -2.23 -22.78
CA LEU A 220 14.91 -1.05 -21.92
C LEU A 220 13.80 -0.14 -22.43
N THR A 221 12.88 0.27 -21.57
CA THR A 221 11.75 1.10 -21.98
C THR A 221 11.61 2.33 -21.10
N ASN A 222 11.18 3.42 -21.71
CA ASN A 222 10.79 4.67 -21.04
C ASN A 222 9.54 5.25 -21.68
N ALA A 223 8.71 5.94 -20.91
CA ALA A 223 7.55 6.66 -21.40
C ALA A 223 7.87 8.17 -21.50
N LYS A 224 7.41 8.83 -22.58
CA LYS A 224 7.55 10.28 -22.74
C LYS A 224 6.63 11.07 -21.80
N ASN A 225 5.53 10.46 -21.41
CA ASN A 225 4.57 10.99 -20.45
C ASN A 225 3.92 9.85 -19.69
N ARG A 226 3.54 10.13 -18.46
CA ARG A 226 2.89 9.17 -17.57
C ARG A 226 1.85 9.88 -16.73
N PHE A 227 0.68 9.27 -16.60
CA PHE A 227 -0.30 9.74 -15.63
C PHE A 227 0.06 9.17 -14.26
N ARG A 228 0.38 10.06 -13.30
CA ARG A 228 0.80 9.69 -11.97
C ARG A 228 0.29 10.70 -10.95
N TYR A 229 -0.20 10.25 -9.81
CA TYR A 229 -0.74 11.12 -8.75
C TYR A 229 -1.80 12.12 -9.24
N GLY A 230 -2.68 11.68 -10.14
CA GLY A 230 -3.74 12.55 -10.69
C GLY A 230 -3.26 13.62 -11.67
N LYS A 231 -2.01 13.56 -12.15
CA LYS A 231 -1.41 14.52 -13.07
C LYS A 231 -0.67 13.81 -14.20
N MET A 232 -0.58 14.50 -15.35
CA MET A 232 0.28 14.06 -16.43
C MET A 232 1.69 14.59 -16.17
N GLU A 233 2.66 13.67 -15.99
CA GLU A 233 4.08 13.99 -15.83
C GLU A 233 4.83 13.73 -17.15
N PHE A 234 5.84 14.56 -17.42
CA PHE A 234 6.68 14.50 -18.61
C PHE A 234 8.12 14.37 -18.14
N ASP A 235 8.66 13.17 -18.19
CA ASP A 235 10.01 12.89 -17.73
C ASP A 235 10.95 12.63 -18.91
N ASN A 236 12.23 12.92 -18.70
CA ASN A 236 13.28 12.55 -19.62
C ASN A 236 13.65 11.08 -19.43
N PRO A 237 14.22 10.41 -20.44
CA PRO A 237 14.84 9.12 -20.26
C PRO A 237 15.84 9.14 -19.10
N SER A 238 15.94 8.03 -18.40
CA SER A 238 16.89 7.87 -17.29
C SER A 238 18.32 8.17 -17.74
N ARG A 239 19.06 8.95 -16.95
CA ARG A 239 20.49 9.22 -17.15
C ARG A 239 21.33 7.95 -17.27
N PHE A 240 20.89 6.86 -16.70
CA PHE A 240 21.60 5.57 -16.76
C PHE A 240 21.61 4.97 -18.16
N ILE A 241 20.66 5.33 -19.03
CA ILE A 241 20.65 4.91 -20.44
C ILE A 241 21.83 5.53 -21.17
N ASP A 242 22.14 6.81 -20.91
CA ASP A 242 23.26 7.51 -21.52
C ASP A 242 24.64 6.99 -21.09
N GLU A 243 24.69 6.22 -20.00
CA GLU A 243 25.92 5.58 -19.50
C GLU A 243 26.22 4.24 -20.19
N ILE A 244 25.26 3.69 -20.96
CA ILE A 244 25.44 2.46 -21.71
C ILE A 244 26.11 2.83 -23.05
N ASP A 245 27.14 2.08 -23.45
CA ASP A 245 27.79 2.28 -24.74
C ASP A 245 26.76 2.12 -25.87
N ALA A 246 26.62 3.18 -26.67
CA ALA A 246 25.65 3.23 -27.76
C ALA A 246 25.80 2.10 -28.78
N SER A 247 27.01 1.49 -28.90
CA SER A 247 27.23 0.33 -29.75
C SER A 247 26.57 -0.96 -29.26
N LEU A 248 26.12 -0.97 -27.99
CA LEU A 248 25.44 -2.10 -27.34
C LEU A 248 23.91 -1.95 -27.35
N ILE A 249 23.40 -0.82 -27.81
CA ILE A 249 21.97 -0.53 -27.87
C ILE A 249 21.51 -0.58 -29.33
N GLU A 250 20.56 -1.47 -29.60
CA GLU A 250 19.83 -1.50 -30.87
C GLU A 250 18.55 -0.66 -30.71
N GLY A 251 18.38 0.36 -31.53
CA GLY A 251 17.25 1.30 -31.52
C GLY A 251 16.30 1.08 -32.69
#